data_1908a0e744dbb88b2c4e046210adf1e1
#
_entry.id   1908a0e744dbb88b2c4e046210adf1e1
#
_cell.length_a   1.000
_cell.length_b   1.000
_cell.length_c   1.000
_cell.angle_alpha   90.00
_cell.angle_beta   90.00
_cell.angle_gamma   90.00
#
_symmetry.space_group_name_H-M   'P 1'
#
loop_
_entity.id
_entity.type
_entity.pdbx_description
1 polymer ?
#
loop_
_entity_poly.entity_id
_entity_poly.type
_entity_poly.pdbx_seq_one_letter_code
_entity_poly.pdbx_strand_id
1 'polypeptide(L)'
;PLYQALHQERGCVLLIDEIDKSDPEFEAFLLEVLSDFQVSVPEIGTIVAKVKPLVFLTSNNTREMSDALKRRCLHLHIPFPEAKVERTILERRVPGLSQTLNRELVAFVQAVRGIDLKKQPSVSETIDWAKTLLLLNAEHLSLDLVRDTLNVFLKFEQDIASATEQLPALLAQARKDAELPLSSHHASHA
;
A
#
# COMPACT_ATOMS: atom_id res chain seq x y z
N PRO A 1 15.37 15.76 -11.08
CA PRO A 1 14.92 14.54 -11.77
C PRO A 1 14.14 14.84 -13.04
N LEU A 2 13.06 15.68 -13.01
CA LEU A 2 12.25 16.00 -14.18
C LEU A 2 13.05 16.64 -15.31
N TYR A 3 13.82 17.71 -15.01
CA TYR A 3 14.72 18.35 -15.97
C TYR A 3 15.66 17.33 -16.63
N GLN A 4 16.25 16.44 -15.84
CA GLN A 4 17.13 15.40 -16.35
C GLN A 4 16.39 14.42 -17.27
N ALA A 5 15.15 14.06 -16.92
CA ALA A 5 14.34 13.17 -17.74
C ALA A 5 14.03 13.76 -19.12
N LEU A 6 13.72 15.06 -19.19
CA LEU A 6 13.43 15.74 -20.45
C LEU A 6 14.69 15.88 -21.36
N HIS A 7 15.89 15.86 -20.80
CA HIS A 7 17.14 15.97 -21.55
C HIS A 7 17.74 14.63 -22.00
N GLN A 8 17.12 13.49 -21.61
CA GLN A 8 17.63 12.18 -21.99
C GLN A 8 17.48 11.94 -23.52
N GLU A 9 18.56 11.47 -24.14
CA GLU A 9 18.59 11.19 -25.59
C GLU A 9 18.13 9.80 -25.95
N ARG A 10 18.15 8.86 -24.99
CA ARG A 10 17.77 7.45 -25.18
C ARG A 10 16.43 7.08 -24.54
N GLY A 11 15.70 8.09 -24.06
CA GLY A 11 14.49 7.87 -23.24
C GLY A 11 14.84 7.45 -21.81
N CYS A 12 13.86 7.57 -20.93
CA CYS A 12 13.99 7.17 -19.52
C CYS A 12 12.64 6.84 -18.91
N VAL A 13 12.67 6.27 -17.72
CA VAL A 13 11.50 6.10 -16.85
C VAL A 13 11.55 7.21 -15.79
N LEU A 14 10.48 7.98 -15.69
CA LEU A 14 10.30 8.99 -14.66
C LEU A 14 9.25 8.50 -13.66
N LEU A 15 9.66 8.29 -12.43
CA LEU A 15 8.75 7.98 -11.32
C LEU A 15 8.49 9.26 -10.52
N ILE A 16 7.21 9.58 -10.31
CA ILE A 16 6.74 10.63 -9.40
C ILE A 16 5.88 9.94 -8.34
N ASP A 17 6.45 9.83 -7.16
CA ASP A 17 5.89 9.06 -6.06
C ASP A 17 4.96 9.94 -5.20
N GLU A 18 3.88 9.34 -4.67
CA GLU A 18 2.95 9.98 -3.74
C GLU A 18 2.35 11.30 -4.23
N ILE A 19 1.87 11.32 -5.48
CA ILE A 19 1.31 12.53 -6.10
C ILE A 19 0.12 13.12 -5.31
N ASP A 20 -0.60 12.30 -4.56
CA ASP A 20 -1.71 12.71 -3.70
C ASP A 20 -1.27 13.57 -2.50
N LYS A 21 0.03 13.68 -2.23
CA LYS A 21 0.61 14.59 -1.23
C LYS A 21 1.09 15.92 -1.79
N SER A 22 1.10 16.06 -3.12
CA SER A 22 1.49 17.31 -3.77
C SER A 22 0.38 18.38 -3.65
N ASP A 23 0.79 19.64 -3.81
CA ASP A 23 -0.17 20.75 -3.89
C ASP A 23 -0.86 20.81 -5.27
N PRO A 24 -1.96 21.55 -5.39
CA PRO A 24 -2.68 21.73 -6.65
C PRO A 24 -1.84 22.41 -7.74
N GLU A 25 -0.89 23.25 -7.37
CA GLU A 25 -0.02 23.98 -8.31
C GLU A 25 0.96 23.01 -8.99
N PHE A 26 1.52 22.07 -8.22
CA PHE A 26 2.36 21.01 -8.78
C PHE A 26 1.55 20.06 -9.67
N GLU A 27 0.31 19.77 -9.31
CA GLU A 27 -0.57 18.97 -10.15
C GLU A 27 -0.85 19.66 -11.48
N ALA A 28 -1.14 20.98 -11.47
CA ALA A 28 -1.33 21.79 -12.67
C ALA A 28 -0.07 21.82 -13.54
N PHE A 29 1.11 21.95 -12.93
CA PHE A 29 2.38 21.84 -13.61
C PHE A 29 2.60 20.47 -14.30
N LEU A 30 2.20 19.38 -13.65
CA LEU A 30 2.27 18.05 -14.25
C LEU A 30 1.36 17.89 -15.47
N LEU A 31 0.27 18.64 -15.56
CA LEU A 31 -0.59 18.60 -16.74
C LEU A 31 0.15 19.04 -18.01
N GLU A 32 1.02 20.05 -17.93
CA GLU A 32 1.89 20.48 -19.04
C GLU A 32 2.87 19.35 -19.39
N VAL A 33 3.53 18.80 -18.37
CA VAL A 33 4.51 17.72 -18.55
C VAL A 33 3.91 16.50 -19.23
N LEU A 34 2.73 16.07 -18.79
CA LEU A 34 2.08 14.86 -19.30
C LEU A 34 1.38 15.05 -20.65
N SER A 35 1.00 16.28 -20.99
CA SER A 35 0.36 16.57 -22.29
C SER A 35 1.38 16.71 -23.41
N ASP A 36 2.36 17.58 -23.18
CA ASP A 36 3.26 18.06 -24.24
C ASP A 36 4.71 17.60 -24.02
N PHE A 37 5.00 16.92 -22.90
CA PHE A 37 6.34 16.51 -22.49
C PHE A 37 7.32 17.69 -22.49
N GLN A 38 6.85 18.81 -21.97
CA GLN A 38 7.62 20.06 -21.85
C GLN A 38 7.44 20.69 -20.47
N VAL A 39 8.30 21.61 -20.16
CA VAL A 39 8.26 22.43 -18.94
C VAL A 39 8.64 23.85 -19.28
N SER A 40 7.79 24.79 -18.90
CA SER A 40 8.06 26.22 -19.01
C SER A 40 8.72 26.72 -17.73
N VAL A 41 9.99 27.10 -17.82
CA VAL A 41 10.76 27.64 -16.69
C VAL A 41 10.96 29.12 -16.90
N PRO A 42 10.54 29.98 -15.94
CA PRO A 42 10.82 31.42 -16.00
C PRO A 42 12.33 31.64 -16.24
N GLU A 43 12.70 32.64 -17.07
CA GLU A 43 14.07 33.03 -17.41
C GLU A 43 14.87 32.04 -18.27
N ILE A 44 14.49 30.76 -18.32
CA ILE A 44 15.18 29.74 -19.13
C ILE A 44 14.42 29.46 -20.43
N GLY A 45 13.08 29.64 -20.39
CA GLY A 45 12.18 29.34 -21.49
C GLY A 45 11.58 27.94 -21.42
N THR A 46 11.02 27.47 -22.52
CA THR A 46 10.36 26.16 -22.58
C THR A 46 11.37 25.07 -22.94
N ILE A 47 11.43 24.05 -22.09
CA ILE A 47 12.26 22.87 -22.26
C ILE A 47 11.37 21.76 -22.76
N VAL A 48 11.61 21.27 -23.96
CA VAL A 48 10.85 20.17 -24.57
C VAL A 48 11.67 18.88 -24.48
N ALA A 49 11.01 17.78 -24.18
CA ALA A 49 11.66 16.47 -24.12
C ALA A 49 12.26 16.07 -25.46
N LYS A 50 13.55 15.71 -25.50
CA LYS A 50 14.20 15.14 -26.68
C LYS A 50 13.59 13.79 -27.08
N VAL A 51 13.34 12.94 -26.07
CA VAL A 51 12.62 11.69 -26.20
C VAL A 51 11.59 11.64 -25.07
N LYS A 52 10.35 11.29 -25.40
CA LYS A 52 9.27 11.22 -24.40
C LYS A 52 9.58 10.19 -23.32
N PRO A 53 9.68 10.58 -22.04
CA PRO A 53 9.88 9.64 -20.96
C PRO A 53 8.62 8.79 -20.73
N LEU A 54 8.81 7.56 -20.26
CA LEU A 54 7.72 6.78 -19.69
C LEU A 54 7.51 7.25 -18.25
N VAL A 55 6.33 7.81 -17.95
CA VAL A 55 6.04 8.40 -16.65
C VAL A 55 5.16 7.45 -15.82
N PHE A 56 5.58 7.20 -14.58
CA PHE A 56 4.78 6.52 -13.58
C PHE A 56 4.44 7.51 -12.46
N LEU A 57 3.17 7.59 -12.11
CA LEU A 57 2.67 8.32 -10.95
C LEU A 57 2.17 7.29 -9.94
N THR A 58 2.55 7.42 -8.68
CA THR A 58 1.97 6.61 -7.60
C THR A 58 1.10 7.48 -6.69
N SER A 59 0.10 6.86 -6.09
CA SER A 59 -0.81 7.51 -5.15
C SER A 59 -1.30 6.50 -4.12
N ASN A 60 -1.34 6.91 -2.86
CA ASN A 60 -1.99 6.18 -1.77
C ASN A 60 -3.48 6.55 -1.62
N ASN A 61 -4.00 7.35 -2.55
CA ASN A 61 -5.39 7.81 -2.57
C ASN A 61 -5.82 8.57 -1.29
N THR A 62 -4.89 9.29 -0.66
CA THR A 62 -5.18 10.12 0.52
C THR A 62 -5.95 11.39 0.14
N ARG A 63 -5.82 11.84 -1.10
CA ARG A 63 -6.55 12.92 -1.73
C ARG A 63 -6.95 12.50 -3.14
N GLU A 64 -8.12 12.89 -3.55
CA GLU A 64 -8.57 12.69 -4.92
C GLU A 64 -7.77 13.59 -5.89
N MET A 65 -7.24 12.99 -6.95
CA MET A 65 -6.57 13.71 -8.03
C MET A 65 -7.60 14.37 -8.96
N SER A 66 -7.20 15.47 -9.61
CA SER A 66 -8.08 16.16 -10.56
C SER A 66 -8.46 15.25 -11.74
N ASP A 67 -9.65 15.44 -12.27
CA ASP A 67 -10.10 14.74 -13.47
C ASP A 67 -9.20 15.03 -14.68
N ALA A 68 -8.58 16.20 -14.72
CA ALA A 68 -7.64 16.57 -15.76
C ALA A 68 -6.40 15.67 -15.76
N LEU A 69 -5.86 15.35 -14.57
CA LEU A 69 -4.73 14.44 -14.43
C LEU A 69 -5.16 13.00 -14.72
N LYS A 70 -6.29 12.57 -14.16
CA LYS A 70 -6.83 11.22 -14.38
C LYS A 70 -7.00 10.90 -15.87
N ARG A 71 -7.51 11.84 -16.69
CA ARG A 71 -7.73 11.64 -18.14
C ARG A 71 -6.44 11.46 -18.94
N ARG A 72 -5.28 11.84 -18.39
CA ARG A 72 -3.97 11.73 -19.05
C ARG A 72 -3.20 10.48 -18.65
N CYS A 73 -3.73 9.71 -17.71
CA CYS A 73 -3.07 8.53 -17.17
C CYS A 73 -3.89 7.26 -17.44
N LEU A 74 -3.20 6.14 -17.63
CA LEU A 74 -3.79 4.83 -17.47
C LEU A 74 -3.82 4.49 -15.98
N HIS A 75 -4.98 4.10 -15.47
CA HIS A 75 -5.15 3.77 -14.06
C HIS A 75 -4.92 2.28 -13.82
N LEU A 76 -4.00 1.99 -12.91
CA LEU A 76 -3.81 0.66 -12.37
C LEU A 76 -4.11 0.70 -10.86
N HIS A 77 -5.21 0.07 -10.45
CA HIS A 77 -5.49 -0.14 -9.04
C HIS A 77 -4.73 -1.36 -8.55
N ILE A 78 -3.94 -1.19 -7.48
CA ILE A 78 -3.22 -2.27 -6.81
C ILE A 78 -3.95 -2.56 -5.50
N PRO A 79 -4.75 -3.65 -5.43
CA PRO A 79 -5.45 -4.00 -4.19
C PRO A 79 -4.49 -4.52 -3.13
N PHE A 80 -4.97 -4.63 -1.89
CA PHE A 80 -4.23 -5.35 -0.86
C PHE A 80 -3.95 -6.79 -1.34
N PRO A 81 -2.79 -7.35 -1.01
CA PRO A 81 -2.45 -8.70 -1.40
C PRO A 81 -3.39 -9.71 -0.73
N GLU A 82 -3.69 -10.78 -1.45
CA GLU A 82 -4.36 -11.94 -0.88
C GLU A 82 -3.52 -12.56 0.24
N ALA A 83 -4.18 -13.26 1.18
CA ALA A 83 -3.53 -13.88 2.34
C ALA A 83 -2.31 -14.73 1.99
N LYS A 84 -2.34 -15.47 0.87
CA LYS A 84 -1.21 -16.29 0.41
C LYS A 84 0.01 -15.43 0.07
N VAL A 85 -0.19 -14.34 -0.64
CA VAL A 85 0.90 -13.42 -1.04
C VAL A 85 1.43 -12.69 0.19
N GLU A 86 0.54 -12.21 1.07
CA GLU A 86 0.94 -11.51 2.29
C GLU A 86 1.76 -12.40 3.23
N ARG A 87 1.40 -13.68 3.38
CA ARG A 87 2.23 -14.67 4.13
C ARG A 87 3.63 -14.80 3.53
N THR A 88 3.74 -14.91 2.21
CA THR A 88 5.04 -14.99 1.53
C THR A 88 5.88 -13.72 1.73
N ILE A 89 5.23 -12.56 1.76
CA ILE A 89 5.91 -11.29 2.07
C ILE A 89 6.46 -11.33 3.49
N LEU A 90 5.66 -11.75 4.47
CA LEU A 90 6.10 -11.83 5.87
C LEU A 90 7.24 -12.84 6.05
N GLU A 91 7.19 -14.02 5.43
CA GLU A 91 8.27 -15.01 5.47
C GLU A 91 9.62 -14.43 5.01
N ARG A 92 9.58 -13.59 3.98
CA ARG A 92 10.79 -12.95 3.44
C ARG A 92 11.25 -11.75 4.25
N ARG A 93 10.33 -10.99 4.82
CA ARG A 93 10.61 -9.70 5.49
C ARG A 93 10.83 -9.82 6.99
N VAL A 94 10.33 -10.90 7.60
CA VAL A 94 10.43 -11.18 9.04
C VAL A 94 10.96 -12.61 9.25
N PRO A 95 12.25 -12.85 8.96
CA PRO A 95 12.87 -14.15 9.18
C PRO A 95 12.76 -14.55 10.66
N GLY A 96 12.38 -15.81 10.92
CA GLY A 96 12.18 -16.33 12.28
C GLY A 96 10.74 -16.31 12.77
N LEU A 97 9.80 -15.68 12.05
CA LEU A 97 8.38 -15.79 12.34
C LEU A 97 7.92 -17.24 12.10
N SER A 98 7.29 -17.87 13.10
CA SER A 98 6.78 -19.23 12.94
C SER A 98 5.66 -19.29 11.89
N GLN A 99 5.55 -20.40 11.18
CA GLN A 99 4.48 -20.57 10.17
C GLN A 99 3.08 -20.46 10.78
N THR A 100 2.90 -20.92 12.00
CA THR A 100 1.63 -20.84 12.72
C THR A 100 1.27 -19.37 12.99
N LEU A 101 2.17 -18.62 13.62
CA LEU A 101 1.95 -17.21 13.90
C LEU A 101 1.77 -16.40 12.62
N ASN A 102 2.52 -16.69 11.55
CA ASN A 102 2.35 -16.03 10.25
C ASN A 102 0.93 -16.24 9.71
N ARG A 103 0.37 -17.45 9.78
CA ARG A 103 -0.99 -17.74 9.30
C ARG A 103 -2.04 -17.01 10.13
N GLU A 104 -1.94 -17.08 11.46
CA GLU A 104 -2.87 -16.41 12.37
C GLU A 104 -2.85 -14.89 12.19
N LEU A 105 -1.63 -14.31 12.10
CA LEU A 105 -1.44 -12.87 11.93
C LEU A 105 -2.05 -12.38 10.62
N VAL A 106 -1.74 -13.03 9.50
CA VAL A 106 -2.29 -12.62 8.20
C VAL A 106 -3.80 -12.79 8.16
N ALA A 107 -4.33 -13.91 8.67
CA ALA A 107 -5.78 -14.11 8.75
C ALA A 107 -6.46 -13.03 9.59
N PHE A 108 -5.86 -12.64 10.72
CA PHE A 108 -6.36 -11.56 11.57
C PHE A 108 -6.33 -10.20 10.86
N VAL A 109 -5.24 -9.84 10.20
CA VAL A 109 -5.14 -8.57 9.44
C VAL A 109 -6.15 -8.53 8.30
N GLN A 110 -6.36 -9.63 7.59
CA GLN A 110 -7.39 -9.72 6.55
C GLN A 110 -8.80 -9.52 7.13
N ALA A 111 -9.11 -10.12 8.30
CA ALA A 111 -10.37 -9.91 8.98
C ALA A 111 -10.57 -8.45 9.43
N VAL A 112 -9.52 -7.83 9.95
CA VAL A 112 -9.53 -6.41 10.35
C VAL A 112 -9.76 -5.49 9.15
N ARG A 113 -9.20 -5.80 7.98
CA ARG A 113 -9.48 -5.03 6.74
C ARG A 113 -10.93 -5.16 6.26
N GLY A 114 -11.66 -6.16 6.74
CA GLY A 114 -13.07 -6.36 6.42
C GLY A 114 -14.04 -5.51 7.24
N ILE A 115 -13.61 -4.88 8.33
CA ILE A 115 -14.45 -3.98 9.13
C ILE A 115 -14.32 -2.53 8.65
N ASP A 116 -15.28 -1.70 9.04
CA ASP A 116 -15.27 -0.27 8.71
C ASP A 116 -14.20 0.47 9.52
N LEU A 117 -13.12 0.86 8.84
CA LEU A 117 -11.99 1.59 9.40
C LEU A 117 -11.75 2.87 8.62
N LYS A 118 -11.34 3.91 9.33
CA LYS A 118 -10.87 5.15 8.72
C LYS A 118 -9.67 4.92 7.81
N LYS A 119 -8.78 4.00 8.21
CA LYS A 119 -7.62 3.58 7.43
C LYS A 119 -7.35 2.10 7.63
N GLN A 120 -7.47 1.34 6.56
CA GLN A 120 -7.08 -0.07 6.57
C GLN A 120 -5.57 -0.22 6.74
N PRO A 121 -5.11 -1.20 7.56
CA PRO A 121 -3.69 -1.43 7.78
C PRO A 121 -2.99 -1.89 6.49
N SER A 122 -1.89 -1.22 6.17
CA SER A 122 -1.04 -1.55 5.03
C SER A 122 -0.17 -2.79 5.29
N VAL A 123 0.43 -3.33 4.23
CA VAL A 123 1.39 -4.44 4.36
C VAL A 123 2.62 -4.04 5.21
N SER A 124 3.03 -2.77 5.14
CA SER A 124 4.14 -2.27 5.98
C SER A 124 3.78 -2.32 7.46
N GLU A 125 2.58 -1.91 7.83
CA GLU A 125 2.07 -1.99 9.20
C GLU A 125 1.92 -3.45 9.67
N THR A 126 1.51 -4.36 8.77
CA THR A 126 1.50 -5.81 9.04
C THR A 126 2.91 -6.34 9.34
N ILE A 127 3.92 -5.93 8.57
CA ILE A 127 5.32 -6.31 8.78
C ILE A 127 5.82 -5.80 10.13
N ASP A 128 5.53 -4.56 10.49
CA ASP A 128 5.97 -3.96 11.75
C ASP A 128 5.31 -4.64 12.96
N TRP A 129 4.05 -5.01 12.83
CA TRP A 129 3.37 -5.80 13.86
C TRP A 129 3.97 -7.21 13.98
N ALA A 130 4.25 -7.89 12.86
CA ALA A 130 4.92 -9.18 12.85
C ALA A 130 6.29 -9.14 13.56
N LYS A 131 7.10 -8.10 13.32
CA LYS A 131 8.37 -7.90 14.03
C LYS A 131 8.16 -7.69 15.52
N THR A 132 7.14 -6.94 15.92
CA THR A 132 6.80 -6.70 17.32
C THR A 132 6.41 -8.02 18.01
N LEU A 133 5.55 -8.82 17.38
CA LEU A 133 5.17 -10.13 17.92
C LEU A 133 6.37 -11.07 18.05
N LEU A 134 7.29 -11.04 17.08
CA LEU A 134 8.53 -11.81 17.15
C LEU A 134 9.42 -11.37 18.33
N LEU A 135 9.57 -10.08 18.57
CA LEU A 135 10.31 -9.53 19.71
C LEU A 135 9.67 -9.91 21.06
N LEU A 136 8.34 -10.04 21.09
CA LEU A 136 7.60 -10.51 22.28
C LEU A 136 7.63 -12.03 22.44
N ASN A 137 8.34 -12.77 21.58
CA ASN A 137 8.40 -14.22 21.54
C ASN A 137 7.01 -14.88 21.48
N ALA A 138 6.09 -14.27 20.73
CA ALA A 138 4.76 -14.81 20.56
C ALA A 138 4.77 -16.08 19.71
N GLU A 139 4.11 -17.13 20.18
CA GLU A 139 3.91 -18.37 19.42
C GLU A 139 2.54 -18.38 18.72
N HIS A 140 1.53 -17.75 19.34
CA HIS A 140 0.15 -17.64 18.87
C HIS A 140 -0.45 -16.27 19.16
N LEU A 141 -1.50 -15.90 18.44
CA LEU A 141 -2.30 -14.71 18.75
C LEU A 141 -3.29 -15.00 19.90
N SER A 142 -2.99 -14.46 21.09
CA SER A 142 -3.94 -14.41 22.20
C SER A 142 -4.74 -13.10 22.21
N LEU A 143 -5.91 -13.09 22.88
CA LEU A 143 -6.75 -11.90 22.97
C LEU A 143 -6.01 -10.72 23.60
N ASP A 144 -5.29 -10.99 24.71
CA ASP A 144 -4.58 -9.94 25.44
C ASP A 144 -3.39 -9.41 24.63
N LEU A 145 -2.60 -10.30 24.02
CA LEU A 145 -1.48 -9.91 23.17
C LEU A 145 -1.92 -9.02 22.00
N VAL A 146 -3.01 -9.38 21.34
CA VAL A 146 -3.54 -8.56 20.24
C VAL A 146 -4.04 -7.22 20.77
N ARG A 147 -4.80 -7.20 21.87
CA ARG A 147 -5.30 -5.96 22.49
C ARG A 147 -4.16 -5.00 22.82
N ASP A 148 -3.09 -5.50 23.41
CA ASP A 148 -1.95 -4.70 23.86
C ASP A 148 -1.07 -4.20 22.70
N THR A 149 -1.20 -4.80 21.52
CA THR A 149 -0.38 -4.47 20.35
C THR A 149 -1.15 -3.91 19.16
N LEU A 150 -2.48 -3.69 19.27
CA LEU A 150 -3.31 -3.12 18.19
C LEU A 150 -2.74 -1.78 17.66
N ASN A 151 -2.21 -0.94 18.54
CA ASN A 151 -1.63 0.36 18.22
C ASN A 151 -0.37 0.29 17.33
N VAL A 152 0.24 -0.88 17.20
CA VAL A 152 1.40 -1.06 16.32
C VAL A 152 0.98 -0.99 14.85
N PHE A 153 -0.17 -1.57 14.48
CA PHE A 153 -0.62 -1.61 13.10
C PHE A 153 -1.87 -0.77 12.81
N LEU A 154 -2.68 -0.39 13.82
CA LEU A 154 -3.77 0.60 13.71
C LEU A 154 -3.30 1.93 14.28
N LYS A 155 -3.45 3.02 13.50
CA LYS A 155 -2.88 4.34 13.85
C LYS A 155 -3.92 5.36 14.31
N PHE A 156 -5.20 5.07 14.16
CA PHE A 156 -6.30 5.95 14.56
C PHE A 156 -7.03 5.36 15.76
N GLU A 157 -7.27 6.19 16.78
CA GLU A 157 -7.98 5.78 17.99
C GLU A 157 -9.35 5.16 17.71
N GLN A 158 -10.08 5.71 16.73
CA GLN A 158 -11.37 5.17 16.32
C GLN A 158 -11.25 3.76 15.76
N ASP A 159 -10.22 3.49 14.95
CA ASP A 159 -9.97 2.17 14.36
C ASP A 159 -9.59 1.15 15.44
N ILE A 160 -8.77 1.58 16.42
CA ILE A 160 -8.39 0.76 17.58
C ILE A 160 -9.63 0.43 18.42
N ALA A 161 -10.50 1.40 18.68
CA ALA A 161 -11.73 1.19 19.42
C ALA A 161 -12.66 0.21 18.70
N SER A 162 -12.92 0.43 17.40
CA SER A 162 -13.76 -0.46 16.57
C SER A 162 -13.21 -1.89 16.51
N ALA A 163 -11.90 -2.05 16.36
CA ALA A 163 -11.26 -3.37 16.36
C ALA A 163 -11.31 -4.02 17.75
N THR A 164 -11.18 -3.26 18.83
CA THR A 164 -11.22 -3.77 20.21
C THR A 164 -12.60 -4.30 20.56
N GLU A 165 -13.67 -3.61 20.17
CA GLU A 165 -15.05 -4.06 20.38
C GLU A 165 -15.34 -5.40 19.69
N GLN A 166 -14.77 -5.60 18.49
CA GLN A 166 -14.98 -6.78 17.67
C GLN A 166 -13.88 -7.84 17.84
N LEU A 167 -12.90 -7.61 18.72
CA LEU A 167 -11.68 -8.41 18.84
C LEU A 167 -11.93 -9.91 19.04
N PRO A 168 -12.87 -10.35 19.91
CA PRO A 168 -13.14 -11.78 20.07
C PRO A 168 -13.65 -12.44 18.78
N ALA A 169 -14.53 -11.74 18.04
CA ALA A 169 -15.08 -12.24 16.78
C ALA A 169 -14.00 -12.29 15.68
N LEU A 170 -13.19 -11.25 15.56
CA LEU A 170 -12.07 -11.16 14.61
C LEU A 170 -11.05 -12.27 14.85
N LEU A 171 -10.69 -12.54 16.11
CA LEU A 171 -9.78 -13.63 16.45
C LEU A 171 -10.38 -15.01 16.17
N ALA A 172 -11.65 -15.21 16.45
CA ALA A 172 -12.34 -16.47 16.14
C ALA A 172 -12.38 -16.72 14.63
N GLN A 173 -12.67 -15.68 13.84
CA GLN A 173 -12.63 -15.74 12.37
C GLN A 173 -11.21 -16.05 11.88
N ALA A 174 -10.21 -15.32 12.37
CA ALA A 174 -8.81 -15.49 11.98
C ALA A 174 -8.30 -16.92 12.24
N ARG A 175 -8.65 -17.51 13.38
CA ARG A 175 -8.28 -18.91 13.69
C ARG A 175 -8.89 -19.88 12.70
N LYS A 176 -10.18 -19.72 12.40
CA LYS A 176 -10.89 -20.54 11.42
C LYS A 176 -10.25 -20.43 10.03
N ASP A 177 -9.91 -19.22 9.60
CA ASP A 177 -9.31 -18.98 8.29
C ASP A 177 -7.85 -19.45 8.22
N ALA A 178 -7.12 -19.40 9.33
CA ALA A 178 -5.74 -19.91 9.41
C ALA A 178 -5.66 -21.45 9.29
N GLU A 179 -6.70 -22.18 9.69
CA GLU A 179 -6.80 -23.64 9.60
C GLU A 179 -7.21 -24.13 8.19
N LEU A 180 -7.86 -23.28 7.40
CA LEU A 180 -8.28 -23.63 6.04
C LEU A 180 -7.08 -23.79 5.11
N PRO A 181 -6.99 -24.88 4.32
CA PRO A 181 -6.00 -24.99 3.28
C PRO A 181 -6.20 -23.89 2.24
N LEU A 182 -5.10 -23.30 1.74
CA LEU A 182 -5.14 -22.26 0.72
C LEU A 182 -5.83 -22.79 -0.53
N SER A 183 -7.07 -22.41 -0.78
CA SER A 183 -7.75 -22.69 -2.03
C SER A 183 -6.95 -22.03 -3.17
N SER A 184 -6.45 -22.83 -4.10
CA SER A 184 -5.88 -22.37 -5.35
C SER A 184 -7.01 -21.85 -6.23
N HIS A 185 -7.40 -20.61 -6.08
CA HIS A 185 -8.21 -19.95 -7.12
C HIS A 185 -7.27 -19.67 -8.29
N HIS A 186 -7.28 -20.57 -9.24
CA HIS A 186 -6.84 -20.27 -10.59
C HIS A 186 -7.78 -19.20 -11.14
N ALA A 187 -7.24 -18.00 -11.30
CA ALA A 187 -7.87 -16.97 -12.10
C ALA A 187 -7.94 -17.48 -13.55
N SER A 188 -9.10 -18.01 -13.92
CA SER A 188 -9.48 -18.19 -15.32
C SER A 188 -9.88 -16.83 -15.85
N HIS A 189 -8.96 -16.15 -16.47
CA HIS A 189 -9.29 -15.11 -17.44
C HIS A 189 -8.60 -15.47 -18.75
N ALA A 190 -9.41 -16.11 -19.61
CA ALA A 190 -9.19 -16.14 -21.04
C ALA A 190 -9.57 -14.78 -21.63
#